data_037a97b7feb4fed96caaf3c803a15ed2
#
_entry.id   037a97b7feb4fed96caaf3c803a15ed2
#
_cell.length_a   1.000
_cell.length_b   1.000
_cell.length_c   1.000
_cell.angle_alpha   90.00
_cell.angle_beta   90.00
_cell.angle_gamma   90.00
#
_symmetry.space_group_name_H-M   'P 1'
#
loop_
_entity.id
_entity.type
_entity.pdbx_description
1 polymer ?
#
loop_
_entity_poly.entity_id
_entity_poly.type
_entity_poly.pdbx_seq_one_letter_code
_entity_poly.pdbx_strand_id
1 'polypeptide(L)'
;RRMKHSIFAPKELRDPSYIDSFRGIYMPYWAFYISQKGSLSLNGKKTSRRGDYIITDHYALTGDLDAYYKGLSYDASSSFDDNISEELAPYNLKGMKAFTPAYLSGFYADTSDVDAKVYQGDAEYTASAETTERIASDGTFADFTMDTIRPEQLHTKTETIDSTMFPVW
;
A
#
# COMPACT_ATOMS: atom_id res chain seq x y z
N ARG A 1 -28.45 -3.17 -3.88
CA ARG A 1 -29.41 -4.29 -3.64
C ARG A 1 -29.17 -4.99 -2.29
N ARG A 2 -27.95 -5.07 -1.76
CA ARG A 2 -27.65 -5.75 -0.47
C ARG A 2 -28.07 -4.97 0.78
N MET A 3 -28.08 -3.63 0.76
CA MET A 3 -28.39 -2.81 1.94
C MET A 3 -29.88 -2.81 2.33
N LYS A 4 -30.80 -3.05 1.40
CA LYS A 4 -32.25 -3.04 1.69
C LYS A 4 -32.71 -4.14 2.67
N HIS A 5 -31.89 -5.15 2.93
CA HIS A 5 -32.25 -6.28 3.79
C HIS A 5 -31.40 -6.40 5.06
N SER A 6 -30.52 -5.42 5.34
CA SER A 6 -29.74 -5.44 6.57
C SER A 6 -30.56 -4.89 7.73
N ILE A 7 -30.76 -5.70 8.77
CA ILE A 7 -31.46 -5.34 10.01
C ILE A 7 -30.72 -4.20 10.73
N PHE A 8 -29.42 -4.04 10.49
CA PHE A 8 -28.55 -3.04 11.11
C PHE A 8 -28.36 -1.78 10.28
N ALA A 9 -28.98 -1.67 9.08
CA ALA A 9 -28.88 -0.47 8.29
C ALA A 9 -29.64 0.69 8.97
N PRO A 10 -29.06 1.87 9.10
CA PRO A 10 -29.73 3.09 9.56
C PRO A 10 -31.03 3.32 8.79
N LYS A 11 -32.04 3.94 9.46
CA LYS A 11 -33.36 4.14 8.84
C LYS A 11 -33.28 4.97 7.57
N GLU A 12 -32.37 5.94 7.55
CA GLU A 12 -32.10 6.85 6.44
C GLU A 12 -31.68 6.07 5.17
N LEU A 13 -30.86 5.01 5.32
CA LEU A 13 -30.42 4.18 4.20
C LEU A 13 -31.49 3.20 3.68
N ARG A 14 -32.70 3.20 4.30
CA ARG A 14 -33.85 2.41 3.84
C ARG A 14 -34.79 3.22 2.95
N ASP A 15 -34.68 4.52 2.99
CA ASP A 15 -35.49 5.41 2.16
C ASP A 15 -34.91 5.49 0.73
N PRO A 16 -35.68 5.10 -0.29
CA PRO A 16 -35.21 5.17 -1.67
C PRO A 16 -34.84 6.59 -2.10
N SER A 17 -35.56 7.62 -1.62
CA SER A 17 -35.26 9.00 -1.99
C SER A 17 -33.92 9.48 -1.44
N TYR A 18 -33.51 8.96 -0.28
CA TYR A 18 -32.20 9.24 0.30
C TYR A 18 -31.09 8.56 -0.50
N ILE A 19 -31.30 7.29 -0.89
CA ILE A 19 -30.34 6.54 -1.72
C ILE A 19 -30.20 7.20 -3.10
N ASP A 20 -31.29 7.69 -3.69
CA ASP A 20 -31.28 8.37 -4.98
C ASP A 20 -30.54 9.72 -4.95
N SER A 21 -30.36 10.29 -3.75
CA SER A 21 -29.59 11.54 -3.55
C SER A 21 -28.07 11.29 -3.47
N PHE A 22 -27.62 10.05 -3.24
CA PHE A 22 -26.19 9.73 -3.23
C PHE A 22 -25.62 9.86 -4.64
N ARG A 23 -24.60 10.68 -4.76
CA ARG A 23 -23.82 10.82 -5.97
C ARG A 23 -22.40 10.38 -5.71
N GLY A 24 -21.87 9.55 -6.59
CA GLY A 24 -20.46 9.19 -6.54
C GLY A 24 -19.61 10.40 -6.89
N ILE A 25 -18.45 10.46 -6.27
CA ILE A 25 -17.40 11.42 -6.59
C ILE A 25 -16.16 10.67 -7.07
N TYR A 26 -15.53 11.17 -8.11
CA TYR A 26 -14.21 10.72 -8.50
C TYR A 26 -13.17 11.51 -7.73
N MET A 27 -12.36 10.81 -6.94
CA MET A 27 -11.25 11.39 -6.18
C MET A 27 -9.94 11.14 -6.93
N PRO A 28 -9.08 12.17 -7.07
CA PRO A 28 -7.79 12.03 -7.71
C PRO A 28 -6.79 11.37 -6.77
N TYR A 29 -5.95 10.49 -7.33
CA TYR A 29 -4.88 9.80 -6.61
C TYR A 29 -3.60 9.77 -7.44
N TRP A 30 -2.47 9.73 -6.75
CA TRP A 30 -1.18 9.39 -7.31
C TRP A 30 -0.90 7.91 -7.09
N ALA A 31 -0.60 7.18 -8.15
CA ALA A 31 -0.21 5.78 -8.10
C ALA A 31 1.29 5.65 -8.37
N PHE A 32 2.05 5.20 -7.36
CA PHE A 32 3.49 5.05 -7.44
C PHE A 32 3.86 3.63 -7.85
N TYR A 33 4.80 3.52 -8.77
CA TYR A 33 5.39 2.25 -9.20
C TYR A 33 6.85 2.27 -8.79
N ILE A 34 7.21 1.34 -7.92
CA ILE A 34 8.49 1.38 -7.20
C ILE A 34 9.25 0.08 -7.42
N SER A 35 10.52 0.19 -7.76
CA SER A 35 11.43 -0.94 -7.87
C SER A 35 12.48 -0.92 -6.76
N GLN A 36 12.88 -2.12 -6.36
CA GLN A 36 13.99 -2.34 -5.42
C GLN A 36 14.88 -3.42 -6.00
N LYS A 37 16.14 -3.09 -6.26
CA LYS A 37 17.12 -4.02 -6.82
C LYS A 37 18.45 -3.86 -6.10
N GLY A 38 19.07 -4.98 -5.80
CA GLY A 38 20.41 -4.97 -5.20
C GLY A 38 20.74 -6.26 -4.49
N SER A 39 21.90 -6.27 -3.84
CA SER A 39 22.30 -7.35 -2.94
C SER A 39 22.01 -6.94 -1.50
N LEU A 40 21.44 -7.89 -0.75
CA LEU A 40 21.12 -7.72 0.65
C LEU A 40 22.11 -8.53 1.49
N SER A 41 22.67 -7.92 2.53
CA SER A 41 23.50 -8.60 3.53
C SER A 41 22.85 -8.47 4.90
N LEU A 42 22.57 -9.60 5.53
CA LEU A 42 21.88 -9.70 6.81
C LEU A 42 22.75 -10.42 7.83
N ASN A 43 22.61 -10.06 9.10
CA ASN A 43 23.19 -10.82 10.18
C ASN A 43 22.11 -11.70 10.82
N GLY A 44 22.40 -13.00 10.92
CA GLY A 44 21.54 -13.98 11.57
C GLY A 44 22.26 -14.68 12.72
N LYS A 45 21.50 -15.13 13.70
CA LYS A 45 21.98 -15.91 14.85
C LYS A 45 21.24 -17.22 14.92
N LYS A 46 21.97 -18.31 15.20
CA LYS A 46 21.37 -19.59 15.53
C LYS A 46 21.86 -20.03 16.89
N THR A 47 20.92 -20.27 17.79
CA THR A 47 21.24 -20.66 19.17
C THR A 47 20.92 -22.14 19.37
N SER A 48 21.87 -22.88 19.90
CA SER A 48 21.72 -24.30 20.24
C SER A 48 22.15 -24.55 21.68
N ARG A 49 21.56 -25.57 22.33
CA ARG A 49 21.94 -25.99 23.69
C ARG A 49 22.69 -27.30 23.62
N ARG A 50 23.88 -27.34 24.24
CA ARG A 50 24.66 -28.55 24.41
C ARG A 50 24.96 -28.74 25.89
N GLY A 51 24.22 -29.62 26.56
CA GLY A 51 24.30 -29.83 28.01
C GLY A 51 23.91 -28.51 28.73
N ASP A 52 24.83 -28.00 29.56
CA ASP A 52 24.63 -26.76 30.33
C ASP A 52 25.08 -25.48 29.57
N TYR A 53 25.57 -25.64 28.36
CA TYR A 53 26.06 -24.52 27.56
C TYR A 53 25.04 -24.10 26.51
N ILE A 54 24.90 -22.79 26.34
CA ILE A 54 24.20 -22.15 25.24
C ILE A 54 25.26 -21.68 24.24
N ILE A 55 25.19 -22.17 23.02
CA ILE A 55 26.10 -21.82 21.93
C ILE A 55 25.29 -20.96 20.95
N THR A 56 25.79 -19.76 20.66
CA THR A 56 25.20 -18.87 19.65
C THR A 56 26.17 -18.69 18.50
N ASP A 57 25.80 -19.17 17.34
CA ASP A 57 26.55 -19.02 16.11
C ASP A 57 26.03 -17.80 15.35
N HIS A 58 26.92 -16.99 14.78
CA HIS A 58 26.62 -15.83 14.00
C HIS A 58 26.86 -16.10 12.52
N TYR A 59 25.93 -15.69 11.68
CA TYR A 59 25.97 -15.91 10.24
C TYR A 59 25.81 -14.61 9.48
N ALA A 60 26.58 -14.43 8.41
CA ALA A 60 26.32 -13.44 7.38
C ALA A 60 25.47 -14.10 6.30
N LEU A 61 24.25 -13.62 6.15
CA LEU A 61 23.30 -14.10 5.14
C LEU A 61 23.30 -13.10 3.99
N THR A 62 23.49 -13.56 2.77
CA THR A 62 23.48 -12.73 1.57
C THR A 62 22.42 -13.20 0.60
N GLY A 63 21.76 -12.28 -0.08
CA GLY A 63 20.78 -12.59 -1.10
C GLY A 63 20.62 -11.44 -2.08
N ASP A 64 20.08 -11.74 -3.25
CA ASP A 64 19.71 -10.73 -4.23
C ASP A 64 18.26 -10.31 -4.00
N LEU A 65 18.03 -9.00 -4.06
CA LEU A 65 16.72 -8.39 -3.96
C LEU A 65 16.27 -7.91 -5.34
N ASP A 66 15.09 -8.37 -5.76
CA ASP A 66 14.36 -7.81 -6.91
C ASP A 66 12.86 -7.78 -6.55
N ALA A 67 12.39 -6.62 -6.12
CA ALA A 67 11.00 -6.39 -5.76
C ALA A 67 10.41 -5.25 -6.58
N TYR A 68 9.12 -5.37 -6.91
CA TYR A 68 8.39 -4.36 -7.65
C TYR A 68 6.99 -4.16 -7.07
N TYR A 69 6.71 -2.93 -6.66
CA TYR A 69 5.44 -2.51 -6.08
C TYR A 69 4.65 -1.72 -7.11
N LYS A 70 3.39 -2.12 -7.32
CA LYS A 70 2.51 -1.52 -8.32
C LYS A 70 1.42 -0.70 -7.65
N GLY A 71 1.47 0.61 -7.88
CA GLY A 71 0.37 1.51 -7.57
C GLY A 71 0.11 1.68 -6.10
N LEU A 72 1.14 1.95 -5.31
CA LEU A 72 0.94 2.52 -3.98
C LEU A 72 0.21 3.84 -4.16
N SER A 73 -1.00 3.93 -3.63
CA SER A 73 -1.92 5.02 -3.93
C SER A 73 -1.97 6.02 -2.78
N TYR A 74 -1.79 7.29 -3.13
CA TYR A 74 -1.93 8.43 -2.20
C TYR A 74 -2.93 9.41 -2.80
N ASP A 75 -3.81 9.97 -1.98
CA ASP A 75 -4.75 10.94 -2.50
C ASP A 75 -4.05 12.22 -2.98
N ALA A 76 -4.64 12.85 -3.97
CA ALA A 76 -4.08 14.02 -4.61
C ALA A 76 -4.92 15.28 -4.36
N SER A 77 -5.87 15.21 -3.40
CA SER A 77 -6.78 16.31 -3.07
C SER A 77 -6.63 16.69 -1.61
N SER A 78 -6.33 17.96 -1.35
CA SER A 78 -6.30 18.51 0.01
C SER A 78 -7.68 18.63 0.66
N SER A 79 -8.74 18.45 -0.10
CA SER A 79 -10.13 18.52 0.39
C SER A 79 -10.67 17.18 0.87
N PHE A 80 -9.98 16.08 0.60
CA PHE A 80 -10.39 14.75 1.01
C PHE A 80 -9.78 14.40 2.37
N ASP A 81 -10.57 13.78 3.24
CA ASP A 81 -10.10 13.36 4.58
C ASP A 81 -9.15 12.18 4.46
N ASP A 82 -7.92 12.36 4.94
CA ASP A 82 -6.85 11.34 4.86
C ASP A 82 -7.27 10.01 5.51
N ASN A 83 -8.01 10.04 6.63
CA ASN A 83 -8.46 8.83 7.30
C ASN A 83 -9.42 8.03 6.40
N ILE A 84 -10.30 8.72 5.68
CA ILE A 84 -11.21 8.06 4.73
C ILE A 84 -10.43 7.52 3.55
N SER A 85 -9.44 8.26 3.06
CA SER A 85 -8.56 7.83 1.98
C SER A 85 -7.80 6.55 2.34
N GLU A 86 -7.25 6.47 3.54
CA GLU A 86 -6.53 5.30 4.05
C GLU A 86 -7.45 4.08 4.23
N GLU A 87 -8.67 4.25 4.72
CA GLU A 87 -9.64 3.16 4.86
C GLU A 87 -10.10 2.58 3.52
N LEU A 88 -10.08 3.38 2.46
CA LEU A 88 -10.46 2.95 1.11
C LEU A 88 -9.30 2.30 0.35
N ALA A 89 -8.06 2.59 0.72
CA ALA A 89 -6.87 1.99 0.13
C ALA A 89 -6.66 0.54 0.65
N PRO A 90 -5.95 -0.34 -0.09
CA PRO A 90 -5.47 -0.14 -1.46
C PRO A 90 -6.55 -0.41 -2.52
N TYR A 91 -6.56 0.37 -3.56
CA TYR A 91 -7.48 0.18 -4.67
C TYR A 91 -7.07 -0.97 -5.60
N ASN A 92 -8.05 -1.63 -6.20
CA ASN A 92 -7.80 -2.68 -7.18
C ASN A 92 -7.41 -2.10 -8.53
N LEU A 93 -6.11 -1.99 -8.77
CA LEU A 93 -5.57 -1.44 -10.02
C LEU A 93 -5.77 -2.33 -11.25
N LYS A 94 -6.14 -3.61 -11.07
CA LYS A 94 -6.36 -4.53 -12.21
C LYS A 94 -7.54 -4.11 -13.10
N GLY A 95 -8.47 -3.34 -12.54
CA GLY A 95 -9.64 -2.84 -13.25
C GLY A 95 -9.45 -1.45 -13.89
N MET A 96 -8.26 -0.85 -13.78
CA MET A 96 -8.01 0.49 -14.31
C MET A 96 -8.18 0.54 -15.83
N LYS A 97 -8.75 1.66 -16.27
CA LYS A 97 -8.97 1.96 -17.69
C LYS A 97 -8.37 3.32 -18.00
N ALA A 98 -7.99 3.51 -19.27
CA ALA A 98 -7.59 4.82 -19.73
C ALA A 98 -8.71 5.84 -19.47
N PHE A 99 -8.36 7.00 -18.89
CA PHE A 99 -9.32 8.02 -18.55
C PHE A 99 -9.99 8.59 -19.80
N THR A 100 -11.30 8.73 -19.73
CA THR A 100 -12.08 9.50 -20.69
C THR A 100 -13.08 10.38 -19.95
N PRO A 101 -13.38 11.62 -20.41
CA PRO A 101 -14.37 12.48 -19.78
C PRO A 101 -15.76 11.85 -19.63
N ALA A 102 -16.07 10.84 -20.44
CA ALA A 102 -17.35 10.13 -20.37
C ALA A 102 -17.58 9.42 -19.03
N TYR A 103 -16.50 9.04 -18.30
CA TYR A 103 -16.61 8.44 -16.96
C TYR A 103 -17.15 9.42 -15.92
N LEU A 104 -16.96 10.71 -16.12
CA LEU A 104 -17.44 11.74 -15.19
C LEU A 104 -18.94 12.03 -15.37
N SER A 105 -19.59 11.47 -16.36
CA SER A 105 -21.01 11.73 -16.63
C SER A 105 -21.89 11.23 -15.47
N GLY A 106 -22.55 12.16 -14.79
CA GLY A 106 -23.42 11.86 -13.64
C GLY A 106 -22.70 11.75 -12.29
N PHE A 107 -21.38 12.00 -12.25
CA PHE A 107 -20.55 12.00 -11.06
C PHE A 107 -20.01 13.42 -10.79
N TYR A 108 -19.68 13.67 -9.54
CA TYR A 108 -18.79 14.77 -9.21
C TYR A 108 -17.35 14.31 -9.44
N ALA A 109 -16.44 15.25 -9.62
CA ALA A 109 -15.02 14.96 -9.68
C ALA A 109 -14.28 16.04 -8.91
N ASP A 110 -13.33 15.64 -8.11
CA ASP A 110 -12.39 16.55 -7.48
C ASP A 110 -11.13 16.68 -8.34
N THR A 111 -10.35 17.71 -8.08
CA THR A 111 -9.13 18.03 -8.84
C THR A 111 -7.91 17.77 -7.98
N SER A 112 -6.84 17.27 -8.59
CA SER A 112 -5.57 17.14 -7.88
C SER A 112 -4.96 18.51 -7.65
N ASP A 113 -4.74 18.86 -6.39
CA ASP A 113 -4.09 20.10 -5.95
C ASP A 113 -2.84 19.84 -5.09
N VAL A 114 -2.54 18.56 -4.80
CA VAL A 114 -1.33 18.12 -4.09
C VAL A 114 -0.35 17.54 -5.08
N ASP A 115 0.91 18.02 -5.06
CA ASP A 115 1.98 17.49 -5.94
C ASP A 115 2.40 16.07 -5.51
N ALA A 116 2.56 15.17 -6.48
CA ALA A 116 3.03 13.79 -6.25
C ALA A 116 4.34 13.70 -5.47
N LYS A 117 5.23 14.70 -5.63
CA LYS A 117 6.52 14.74 -4.93
C LYS A 117 6.40 14.77 -3.41
N VAL A 118 5.26 15.26 -2.88
CA VAL A 118 5.00 15.28 -1.44
C VAL A 118 5.02 13.87 -0.87
N TYR A 119 4.46 12.90 -1.60
CA TYR A 119 4.31 11.52 -1.15
C TYR A 119 5.40 10.57 -1.62
N GLN A 120 6.33 11.03 -2.47
CA GLN A 120 7.35 10.13 -3.03
C GLN A 120 8.18 9.45 -1.95
N GLY A 121 8.62 10.20 -0.94
CA GLY A 121 9.40 9.66 0.18
C GLY A 121 8.62 8.62 0.99
N ASP A 122 7.35 8.87 1.24
CA ASP A 122 6.47 7.98 2.00
C ASP A 122 6.18 6.70 1.20
N ALA A 123 5.98 6.81 -0.10
CA ALA A 123 5.79 5.67 -0.99
C ALA A 123 7.03 4.76 -1.04
N GLU A 124 8.21 5.35 -1.15
CA GLU A 124 9.48 4.62 -1.13
C GLU A 124 9.74 3.96 0.22
N TYR A 125 9.42 4.66 1.32
CA TYR A 125 9.50 4.10 2.67
C TYR A 125 8.52 2.93 2.86
N THR A 126 7.27 3.07 2.45
CA THR A 126 6.25 2.03 2.54
C THR A 126 6.67 0.78 1.78
N ALA A 127 7.16 0.92 0.54
CA ALA A 127 7.69 -0.19 -0.24
C ALA A 127 8.86 -0.89 0.49
N SER A 128 9.75 -0.10 1.10
CA SER A 128 10.90 -0.62 1.83
C SER A 128 10.47 -1.35 3.10
N ALA A 129 9.52 -0.81 3.85
CA ALA A 129 8.97 -1.45 5.04
C ALA A 129 8.30 -2.80 4.71
N GLU A 130 7.48 -2.83 3.66
CA GLU A 130 6.84 -4.08 3.21
C GLU A 130 7.87 -5.13 2.78
N THR A 131 8.95 -4.73 2.12
CA THR A 131 10.04 -5.66 1.77
C THR A 131 10.74 -6.20 3.02
N THR A 132 11.02 -5.36 4.02
CA THR A 132 11.66 -5.84 5.26
C THR A 132 10.78 -6.83 6.01
N GLU A 133 9.46 -6.60 6.05
CA GLU A 133 8.51 -7.56 6.65
C GLU A 133 8.46 -8.88 5.89
N ARG A 134 8.45 -8.84 4.57
CA ARG A 134 8.49 -10.06 3.73
C ARG A 134 9.76 -10.87 3.97
N ILE A 135 10.92 -10.22 4.03
CA ILE A 135 12.19 -10.89 4.31
C ILE A 135 12.16 -11.50 5.72
N ALA A 136 11.66 -10.78 6.71
CA ALA A 136 11.57 -11.25 8.09
C ALA A 136 10.62 -12.44 8.25
N SER A 137 9.58 -12.53 7.41
CA SER A 137 8.59 -13.61 7.42
C SER A 137 8.92 -14.78 6.46
N ASP A 138 9.99 -14.65 5.66
CA ASP A 138 10.39 -15.70 4.71
C ASP A 138 10.84 -16.96 5.42
N GLY A 139 10.21 -18.09 5.09
CA GLY A 139 10.52 -19.40 5.68
C GLY A 139 11.96 -19.86 5.46
N THR A 140 12.67 -19.33 4.47
CA THR A 140 14.09 -19.59 4.22
C THR A 140 14.97 -19.21 5.41
N PHE A 141 14.56 -18.22 6.18
CA PHE A 141 15.28 -17.72 7.34
C PHE A 141 14.69 -18.15 8.69
N ALA A 142 13.69 -19.03 8.69
CA ALA A 142 12.95 -19.42 9.90
C ALA A 142 13.84 -20.00 11.02
N ASP A 143 14.98 -20.59 10.67
CA ASP A 143 15.94 -21.16 11.62
C ASP A 143 16.85 -20.12 12.29
N PHE A 144 16.79 -18.87 11.85
CA PHE A 144 17.66 -17.80 12.31
C PHE A 144 16.88 -16.72 13.06
N THR A 145 17.46 -16.22 14.14
CA THR A 145 17.06 -14.93 14.69
C THR A 145 17.84 -13.86 13.94
N MET A 146 17.15 -13.10 13.10
CA MET A 146 17.77 -12.05 12.28
C MET A 146 17.82 -10.72 13.01
N ASP A 147 18.87 -9.94 12.76
CA ASP A 147 18.89 -8.56 13.13
C ASP A 147 17.84 -7.78 12.31
N THR A 148 17.27 -6.73 12.90
CA THR A 148 16.26 -5.90 12.23
C THR A 148 16.85 -5.25 10.98
N ILE A 149 16.19 -5.47 9.84
CA ILE A 149 16.52 -4.78 8.60
C ILE A 149 15.86 -3.40 8.65
N ARG A 150 16.63 -2.37 8.38
CA ARG A 150 16.10 -1.01 8.30
C ARG A 150 15.69 -0.69 6.87
N PRO A 151 14.50 -0.11 6.66
CA PRO A 151 14.03 0.26 5.32
C PRO A 151 15.05 1.09 4.50
N GLU A 152 15.80 1.97 5.18
CA GLU A 152 16.79 2.86 4.56
C GLU A 152 18.01 2.10 3.99
N GLN A 153 18.18 0.83 4.32
CA GLN A 153 19.25 -0.02 3.77
C GLN A 153 18.91 -0.58 2.38
N LEU A 154 17.66 -0.44 1.95
CA LEU A 154 17.19 -0.91 0.65
C LEU A 154 17.33 0.20 -0.39
N HIS A 155 17.89 -0.13 -1.56
CA HIS A 155 17.90 0.78 -2.71
C HIS A 155 16.52 0.78 -3.35
N THR A 156 15.72 1.78 -3.00
CA THR A 156 14.36 1.95 -3.45
C THR A 156 14.28 3.10 -4.45
N LYS A 157 13.60 2.88 -5.57
CA LYS A 157 13.48 3.86 -6.64
C LYS A 157 12.06 3.90 -7.16
N THR A 158 11.49 5.09 -7.21
CA THR A 158 10.26 5.37 -7.94
C THR A 158 10.53 5.37 -9.43
N GLU A 159 9.89 4.46 -10.18
CA GLU A 159 10.06 4.34 -11.65
C GLU A 159 9.07 5.23 -12.38
N THR A 160 7.80 5.17 -11.99
CA THR A 160 6.73 5.99 -12.56
C THR A 160 5.73 6.43 -11.50
N ILE A 161 5.06 7.53 -11.77
CA ILE A 161 3.94 8.05 -11.00
C ILE A 161 2.82 8.34 -11.98
N ASP A 162 1.68 7.67 -11.81
CA ASP A 162 0.51 7.88 -12.66
C ASP A 162 -0.56 8.68 -11.90
N SER A 163 -1.18 9.63 -12.60
CA SER A 163 -2.40 10.28 -12.12
C SER A 163 -3.59 9.37 -12.40
N THR A 164 -4.38 9.11 -11.38
CA THR A 164 -5.54 8.22 -11.48
C THR A 164 -6.72 8.81 -10.74
N MET A 165 -7.92 8.28 -10.99
CA MET A 165 -9.13 8.68 -10.28
C MET A 165 -9.90 7.43 -9.86
N PHE A 166 -10.35 7.43 -8.61
CA PHE A 166 -11.18 6.35 -8.09
C PHE A 166 -12.57 6.86 -7.72
N PRO A 167 -13.63 6.11 -8.06
CA PRO A 167 -14.98 6.45 -7.66
C PRO A 167 -15.19 6.12 -6.19
N VAL A 168 -15.66 7.09 -5.42
CA VAL A 168 -16.04 6.97 -4.01
C VAL A 168 -17.56 7.22 -3.89
N TRP A 169 -18.26 6.37 -3.09
CA TRP A 169 -19.74 6.38 -2.96
C TRP A 169 -20.14 6.62 -1.51
#